data_6554045a14378631c2a8b854530b4590
#
_entry.id   6554045a14378631c2a8b854530b4590
#
_cell.length_a   1.000
_cell.length_b   1.000
_cell.length_c   1.000
_cell.angle_alpha   90.00
_cell.angle_beta   90.00
_cell.angle_gamma   90.00
#
_symmetry.space_group_name_H-M   'P 1'
#
loop_
_entity.id
_entity.type
_entity.pdbx_description
1 polymer ?
#
loop_
_entity_poly.entity_id
_entity_poly.type
_entity_poly.pdbx_seq_one_letter_code
_entity_poly.pdbx_strand_id
1 'polypeptide(L)'
;MKPKKTVIITGSSRGIGYELVSLFSQAGYAVLALSRNTIPLTALKLKNVIIIPFDLENPEDYNKVESFVKKEWEQVNILINNAGILINQPFSQTTIEDFKKVYNTNVFGVAEFIRKLLPFIPADGHVVNISSMGGIQ
;
A
#
# COMPACT_ATOMS: atom_id res chain seq x y z
N MET A 1 -14.88 6.74 -18.32
CA MET A 1 -14.27 5.48 -18.77
C MET A 1 -13.32 4.97 -17.69
N LYS A 2 -13.41 3.71 -17.34
CA LYS A 2 -12.56 3.13 -16.29
C LYS A 2 -11.14 2.87 -16.81
N PRO A 3 -10.12 3.07 -15.97
CA PRO A 3 -8.74 2.86 -16.42
C PRO A 3 -8.46 1.38 -16.70
N LYS A 4 -7.68 1.11 -17.76
CA LYS A 4 -7.30 -0.26 -18.14
C LYS A 4 -6.08 -0.79 -17.41
N LYS A 5 -5.23 0.10 -16.89
CA LYS A 5 -4.01 -0.25 -16.14
C LYS A 5 -4.06 0.48 -14.81
N THR A 6 -4.12 -0.27 -13.73
CA THR A 6 -4.29 0.27 -12.39
C THR A 6 -3.23 -0.30 -11.45
N VAL A 7 -2.74 0.52 -10.54
CA VAL A 7 -1.81 0.10 -9.49
C VAL A 7 -2.16 0.78 -8.17
N ILE A 8 -2.16 0.01 -7.10
CA ILE A 8 -2.27 0.50 -5.72
C ILE A 8 -0.90 0.37 -5.06
N ILE A 9 -0.44 1.44 -4.44
CA ILE A 9 0.85 1.49 -3.74
C ILE A 9 0.64 1.98 -2.32
N THR A 10 0.92 1.14 -1.33
CA THR A 10 0.91 1.56 0.08
C THR A 10 2.27 2.10 0.50
N GLY A 11 2.31 2.93 1.55
CA GLY A 11 3.55 3.51 2.04
C GLY A 11 4.23 4.44 1.03
N SER A 12 3.44 5.23 0.32
CA SER A 12 3.88 5.96 -0.87
C SER A 12 4.36 7.40 -0.62
N SER A 13 4.46 7.84 0.64
CA SER A 13 4.88 9.22 0.96
C SER A 13 6.38 9.47 0.91
N ARG A 14 7.19 8.42 0.89
CA ARG A 14 8.66 8.49 0.89
C ARG A 14 9.29 7.20 0.36
N GLY A 15 10.60 7.25 0.09
CA GLY A 15 11.40 6.08 -0.26
C GLY A 15 10.90 5.36 -1.51
N ILE A 16 10.94 4.04 -1.47
CA ILE A 16 10.58 3.17 -2.60
C ILE A 16 9.15 3.45 -3.09
N GLY A 17 8.20 3.52 -2.17
CA GLY A 17 6.79 3.76 -2.53
C GLY A 17 6.58 5.09 -3.25
N TYR A 18 7.26 6.14 -2.83
CA TYR A 18 7.19 7.46 -3.45
C TYR A 18 7.73 7.45 -4.89
N GLU A 19 8.88 6.82 -5.11
CA GLU A 19 9.47 6.68 -6.44
C GLU A 19 8.59 5.84 -7.38
N LEU A 20 7.99 4.77 -6.86
CA LEU A 20 7.07 3.92 -7.62
C LEU A 20 5.83 4.69 -8.12
N VAL A 21 5.30 5.63 -7.34
CA VAL A 21 4.18 6.48 -7.78
C VAL A 21 4.51 7.20 -9.06
N SER A 22 5.67 7.86 -9.12
CA SER A 22 6.12 8.59 -10.30
C SER A 22 6.37 7.65 -11.49
N LEU A 23 7.03 6.53 -11.27
CA LEU A 23 7.35 5.56 -12.32
C LEU A 23 6.10 4.96 -12.96
N PHE A 24 5.14 4.52 -12.15
CA PHE A 24 3.88 3.97 -12.67
C PHE A 24 3.01 5.03 -13.34
N SER A 25 2.99 6.25 -12.80
CA SER A 25 2.32 7.37 -13.45
C SER A 25 2.88 7.63 -14.84
N GLN A 26 4.20 7.69 -14.99
CA GLN A 26 4.87 7.87 -16.27
C GLN A 26 4.65 6.69 -17.23
N ALA A 27 4.49 5.48 -16.71
CA ALA A 27 4.17 4.29 -17.49
C ALA A 27 2.69 4.21 -17.93
N GLY A 28 1.89 5.22 -17.61
CA GLY A 28 0.49 5.32 -18.04
C GLY A 28 -0.51 4.56 -17.17
N TYR A 29 -0.14 4.18 -15.95
CA TYR A 29 -1.06 3.57 -14.99
C TYR A 29 -1.90 4.64 -14.30
N ALA A 30 -3.14 4.32 -14.01
CA ALA A 30 -3.89 5.02 -12.97
C ALA A 30 -3.36 4.53 -11.62
N VAL A 31 -2.83 5.44 -10.83
CA VAL A 31 -2.15 5.13 -9.57
C VAL A 31 -3.03 5.53 -8.40
N LEU A 32 -3.25 4.62 -7.47
CA LEU A 32 -3.81 4.91 -6.16
C LEU A 32 -2.68 4.89 -5.13
N ALA A 33 -2.27 6.07 -4.70
CA ALA A 33 -1.20 6.28 -3.74
C ALA A 33 -1.77 6.36 -2.33
N LEU A 34 -1.38 5.43 -1.47
CA LEU A 34 -1.88 5.29 -0.11
C LEU A 34 -0.79 5.62 0.90
N SER A 35 -1.05 6.60 1.76
CA SER A 35 -0.10 7.02 2.80
C SER A 35 -0.81 7.76 3.92
N ARG A 36 -0.25 7.68 5.14
CA ARG A 36 -0.70 8.50 6.27
C ARG A 36 -0.42 9.99 6.02
N ASN A 37 0.76 10.31 5.49
CA ASN A 37 1.12 11.69 5.10
C ASN A 37 0.94 11.86 3.60
N THR A 38 -0.05 12.65 3.20
CA THR A 38 -0.38 12.89 1.78
C THR A 38 0.32 14.10 1.18
N ILE A 39 0.97 14.94 1.99
CA ILE A 39 1.59 16.19 1.54
C ILE A 39 2.62 15.99 0.42
N PRO A 40 3.60 15.08 0.54
CA PRO A 40 4.59 14.88 -0.52
C PRO A 40 3.96 14.43 -1.84
N LEU A 41 2.93 13.59 -1.77
CA LEU A 41 2.22 13.07 -2.94
C LEU A 41 1.42 14.15 -3.65
N THR A 42 0.73 14.98 -2.90
CA THR A 42 -0.03 16.12 -3.43
C THR A 42 0.87 17.10 -4.17
N ALA A 43 2.09 17.30 -3.69
CA ALA A 43 3.08 18.17 -4.31
C ALA A 43 3.55 17.69 -5.69
N LEU A 44 3.41 16.39 -6.01
CA LEU A 44 3.77 15.84 -7.32
C LEU A 44 2.88 16.35 -8.46
N LYS A 45 1.65 16.73 -8.17
CA LYS A 45 0.65 17.26 -9.15
C LYS A 45 0.48 16.37 -10.40
N LEU A 46 0.50 15.05 -10.21
CA LEU A 46 0.33 14.09 -11.29
C LEU A 46 -1.16 13.80 -11.52
N LYS A 47 -1.63 13.96 -12.77
CA LYS A 47 -3.05 13.88 -13.11
C LYS A 47 -3.66 12.49 -12.98
N ASN A 48 -2.86 11.45 -13.17
CA ASN A 48 -3.29 10.05 -13.11
C ASN A 48 -3.00 9.39 -11.76
N VAL A 49 -2.71 10.19 -10.74
CA VAL A 49 -2.48 9.74 -9.36
C VAL A 49 -3.62 10.22 -8.47
N ILE A 50 -4.29 9.30 -7.83
CA ILE A 50 -5.28 9.56 -6.80
C ILE A 50 -4.64 9.24 -5.45
N ILE A 51 -4.84 10.11 -4.48
CA ILE A 51 -4.22 10.02 -3.16
C ILE A 51 -5.33 9.81 -2.13
N ILE A 52 -5.21 8.75 -1.33
CA ILE A 52 -6.12 8.49 -0.22
C ILE A 52 -5.30 8.37 1.07
N PRO A 53 -5.65 9.14 2.12
CA PRO A 53 -5.08 8.92 3.45
C PRO A 53 -5.34 7.49 3.91
N PHE A 54 -4.29 6.78 4.31
CA PHE A 54 -4.38 5.36 4.61
C PHE A 54 -3.40 4.98 5.71
N ASP A 55 -3.91 4.31 6.72
CA ASP A 55 -3.15 3.71 7.80
C ASP A 55 -3.37 2.20 7.83
N LEU A 56 -2.29 1.44 7.61
CA LEU A 56 -2.35 -0.03 7.62
C LEU A 56 -2.75 -0.59 9.00
N GLU A 57 -2.63 0.19 10.07
CA GLU A 57 -3.11 -0.16 11.40
C GLU A 57 -4.62 0.07 11.59
N ASN A 58 -5.28 0.74 10.63
CA ASN A 58 -6.71 1.06 10.71
C ASN A 58 -7.53 0.29 9.67
N PRO A 59 -8.24 -0.79 10.05
CA PRO A 59 -9.05 -1.59 9.12
C PRO A 59 -10.16 -0.81 8.39
N GLU A 60 -10.65 0.30 8.95
CA GLU A 60 -11.64 1.14 8.27
C GLU A 60 -11.09 1.78 6.99
N ASP A 61 -9.79 2.03 6.95
CA ASP A 61 -9.15 2.54 5.75
C ASP A 61 -9.14 1.52 4.61
N TYR A 62 -9.13 0.22 4.93
CA TYR A 62 -9.27 -0.86 3.93
C TYR A 62 -10.63 -0.78 3.24
N ASN A 63 -11.69 -0.49 3.98
CA ASN A 63 -13.05 -0.34 3.44
C ASN A 63 -13.15 0.85 2.48
N LYS A 64 -12.46 1.94 2.78
CA LYS A 64 -12.42 3.12 1.89
C LYS A 64 -11.77 2.78 0.55
N VAL A 65 -10.66 2.06 0.58
CA VAL A 65 -9.96 1.64 -0.64
C VAL A 65 -10.80 0.65 -1.45
N GLU A 66 -11.39 -0.36 -0.79
CA GLU A 66 -12.30 -1.32 -1.42
C GLU A 66 -13.47 -0.62 -2.12
N SER A 67 -14.12 0.32 -1.43
CA SER A 67 -15.24 1.10 -1.97
C SER A 67 -14.82 1.94 -3.18
N PHE A 68 -13.66 2.57 -3.12
CA PHE A 68 -13.10 3.32 -4.24
C PHE A 68 -12.87 2.41 -5.46
N VAL A 69 -12.20 1.27 -5.25
CA VAL A 69 -11.92 0.32 -6.34
C VAL A 69 -13.20 -0.17 -6.98
N LYS A 70 -14.16 -0.59 -6.16
CA LYS A 70 -15.47 -1.09 -6.65
C LYS A 70 -16.22 -0.06 -7.49
N LYS A 71 -16.18 1.21 -7.09
CA LYS A 71 -16.93 2.28 -7.75
C LYS A 71 -16.22 2.82 -8.99
N GLU A 72 -14.91 3.09 -8.87
CA GLU A 72 -14.18 3.88 -9.86
C GLU A 72 -13.36 3.02 -10.85
N TRP A 73 -12.85 1.86 -10.40
CA TRP A 73 -11.92 1.07 -11.20
C TRP A 73 -12.44 -0.29 -11.63
N GLU A 74 -13.13 -1.01 -10.75
CA GLU A 74 -13.57 -2.40 -10.90
C GLU A 74 -12.43 -3.43 -10.93
N GLN A 75 -11.21 -3.03 -11.25
CA GLN A 75 -10.07 -3.92 -11.42
C GLN A 75 -8.79 -3.30 -10.88
N VAL A 76 -7.98 -4.10 -10.19
CA VAL A 76 -6.64 -3.75 -9.72
C VAL A 76 -5.63 -4.68 -10.38
N ASN A 77 -4.84 -4.16 -11.31
CA ASN A 77 -3.85 -4.97 -12.02
C ASN A 77 -2.63 -5.27 -11.15
N ILE A 78 -2.21 -4.30 -10.34
CA ILE A 78 -1.03 -4.45 -9.48
C ILE A 78 -1.35 -3.88 -8.08
N LEU A 79 -1.09 -4.67 -7.05
CA LEU A 79 -1.11 -4.24 -5.66
C LEU A 79 0.31 -4.33 -5.10
N ILE A 80 0.87 -3.20 -4.69
CA ILE A 80 2.21 -3.14 -4.09
C ILE A 80 2.09 -2.81 -2.61
N ASN A 81 2.34 -3.80 -1.78
CA ASN A 81 2.39 -3.68 -0.33
C ASN A 81 3.80 -3.26 0.08
N ASN A 82 3.99 -1.95 0.26
CA ASN A 82 5.24 -1.34 0.68
C ASN A 82 5.15 -0.70 2.07
N ALA A 83 3.94 -0.44 2.57
CA ALA A 83 3.76 0.09 3.93
C ALA A 83 4.13 -0.95 4.99
N GLY A 84 4.73 -0.48 6.08
CA GLY A 84 5.07 -1.27 7.24
C GLY A 84 5.59 -0.39 8.36
N ILE A 85 5.72 -0.98 9.53
CA ILE A 85 6.32 -0.34 10.70
C ILE A 85 7.59 -1.08 11.11
N LEU A 86 8.51 -0.34 11.70
CA LEU A 86 9.73 -0.87 12.29
C LEU A 86 9.84 -0.35 13.72
N ILE A 87 10.08 -1.26 14.65
CA ILE A 87 10.48 -0.94 16.02
C ILE A 87 11.95 -1.32 16.14
N ASN A 88 12.81 -0.30 16.16
CA ASN A 88 14.27 -0.50 16.24
C ASN A 88 14.76 -0.21 17.65
N GLN A 89 14.99 -1.28 18.42
CA GLN A 89 15.49 -1.22 19.79
C GLN A 89 16.21 -2.52 20.13
N PRO A 90 17.05 -2.55 21.19
CA PRO A 90 17.69 -3.77 21.66
C PRO A 90 16.64 -4.85 21.99
N PHE A 91 16.96 -6.10 21.70
CA PHE A 91 16.04 -7.23 21.97
C PHE A 91 15.62 -7.28 23.46
N SER A 92 16.56 -6.97 24.37
CA SER A 92 16.29 -6.93 25.83
C SER A 92 15.23 -5.89 26.24
N GLN A 93 14.95 -4.91 25.39
CA GLN A 93 13.96 -3.86 25.61
C GLN A 93 12.68 -4.08 24.80
N THR A 94 12.66 -5.08 23.92
CA THR A 94 11.50 -5.39 23.06
C THR A 94 10.47 -6.20 23.85
N THR A 95 9.26 -5.67 23.91
CA THR A 95 8.15 -6.29 24.64
C THR A 95 7.30 -7.20 23.73
N ILE A 96 6.46 -8.02 24.34
CA ILE A 96 5.46 -8.83 23.61
C ILE A 96 4.48 -7.91 22.83
N GLU A 97 4.13 -6.78 23.40
CA GLU A 97 3.26 -5.78 22.75
C GLU A 97 3.92 -5.19 21.51
N ASP A 98 5.22 -4.95 21.54
CA ASP A 98 5.99 -4.52 20.36
C ASP A 98 5.95 -5.56 19.25
N PHE A 99 6.17 -6.84 19.59
CA PHE A 99 6.03 -7.94 18.62
C PHE A 99 4.62 -8.02 18.05
N LYS A 100 3.60 -7.99 18.89
CA LYS A 100 2.19 -8.01 18.45
C LYS A 100 1.88 -6.86 17.50
N LYS A 101 2.34 -5.65 17.82
CA LYS A 101 2.13 -4.47 16.98
C LYS A 101 2.76 -4.63 15.59
N VAL A 102 4.01 -5.08 15.53
CA VAL A 102 4.71 -5.31 14.26
C VAL A 102 4.03 -6.39 13.44
N TYR A 103 3.68 -7.51 14.04
CA TYR A 103 2.99 -8.60 13.35
C TYR A 103 1.58 -8.20 12.90
N ASN A 104 0.82 -7.51 13.75
CA ASN A 104 -0.52 -7.04 13.38
C ASN A 104 -0.50 -6.11 12.18
N THR A 105 0.51 -5.25 12.06
CA THR A 105 0.63 -4.32 10.94
C THR A 105 1.26 -4.98 9.72
N ASN A 106 2.47 -5.53 9.87
CA ASN A 106 3.28 -5.98 8.74
C ASN A 106 2.86 -7.33 8.17
N VAL A 107 2.17 -8.16 8.95
CA VAL A 107 1.75 -9.50 8.54
C VAL A 107 0.22 -9.57 8.42
N PHE A 108 -0.49 -9.42 9.51
CA PHE A 108 -1.95 -9.60 9.50
C PHE A 108 -2.67 -8.48 8.76
N GLY A 109 -2.25 -7.24 8.94
CA GLY A 109 -2.81 -6.10 8.21
C GLY A 109 -2.61 -6.21 6.71
N VAL A 110 -1.42 -6.58 6.27
CA VAL A 110 -1.10 -6.80 4.84
C VAL A 110 -1.94 -7.95 4.28
N ALA A 111 -2.02 -9.08 4.99
CA ALA A 111 -2.81 -10.23 4.57
C ALA A 111 -4.31 -9.88 4.43
N GLU A 112 -4.87 -9.15 5.39
CA GLU A 112 -6.27 -8.72 5.35
C GLU A 112 -6.54 -7.71 4.25
N PHE A 113 -5.62 -6.78 4.00
CA PHE A 113 -5.74 -5.84 2.90
C PHE A 113 -5.71 -6.55 1.53
N ILE A 114 -4.81 -7.51 1.35
CA ILE A 114 -4.80 -8.36 0.16
C ILE A 114 -6.14 -9.09 0.00
N ARG A 115 -6.62 -9.72 1.08
CA ARG A 115 -7.87 -10.48 1.06
C ARG A 115 -9.07 -9.61 0.60
N LYS A 116 -9.14 -8.36 1.06
CA LYS A 116 -10.19 -7.43 0.66
C LYS A 116 -10.14 -7.05 -0.82
N LEU A 117 -8.94 -6.88 -1.36
CA LEU A 117 -8.75 -6.46 -2.74
C LEU A 117 -8.70 -7.62 -3.74
N LEU A 118 -8.52 -8.84 -3.26
CA LEU A 118 -8.39 -10.03 -4.10
C LEU A 118 -9.53 -10.22 -5.11
N PRO A 119 -10.81 -9.95 -4.78
CA PRO A 119 -11.90 -10.04 -5.75
C PRO A 119 -11.76 -9.12 -6.97
N PHE A 120 -10.96 -8.06 -6.86
CA PHE A 120 -10.74 -7.07 -7.92
C PHE A 120 -9.44 -7.30 -8.70
N ILE A 121 -8.63 -8.28 -8.28
CA ILE A 121 -7.36 -8.60 -8.95
C ILE A 121 -7.62 -9.67 -10.00
N PRO A 122 -7.40 -9.38 -11.30
CA PRO A 122 -7.61 -10.36 -12.35
C PRO A 122 -6.58 -11.50 -12.32
N ALA A 123 -6.82 -12.56 -13.07
CA ALA A 123 -5.95 -13.73 -13.09
C ALA A 123 -4.50 -13.43 -13.54
N ASP A 124 -4.31 -12.40 -14.37
CA ASP A 124 -3.01 -11.90 -14.82
C ASP A 124 -2.50 -10.71 -13.97
N GLY A 125 -3.16 -10.41 -12.87
CA GLY A 125 -2.75 -9.37 -11.94
C GLY A 125 -1.58 -9.81 -11.05
N HIS A 126 -0.98 -8.83 -10.36
CA HIS A 126 0.17 -9.05 -9.51
C HIS A 126 -0.05 -8.48 -8.10
N VAL A 127 0.34 -9.25 -7.09
CA VAL A 127 0.50 -8.78 -5.72
C VAL A 127 1.99 -8.81 -5.39
N VAL A 128 2.55 -7.65 -5.08
CA VAL A 128 3.97 -7.48 -4.78
C VAL A 128 4.11 -7.07 -3.32
N ASN A 129 4.87 -7.85 -2.55
CA ASN A 129 5.18 -7.55 -1.16
C ASN A 129 6.65 -7.11 -1.08
N ILE A 130 6.87 -5.87 -0.67
CA ILE A 130 8.22 -5.35 -0.43
C ILE A 130 8.70 -5.87 0.91
N SER A 131 9.80 -6.59 0.91
CA SER A 131 10.43 -7.15 2.09
C SER A 131 11.85 -6.60 2.25
N SER A 132 12.54 -7.03 3.30
CA SER A 132 13.91 -6.61 3.59
C SER A 132 14.79 -7.81 3.90
N MET A 133 16.04 -7.75 3.43
CA MET A 133 17.08 -8.70 3.82
C MET A 133 17.41 -8.64 5.32
N GLY A 134 17.12 -7.52 5.98
CA GLY A 134 17.28 -7.36 7.42
C GLY A 134 16.46 -8.34 8.27
N GLY A 135 15.45 -9.00 7.69
CA GLY A 135 14.69 -10.06 8.35
C GLY A 135 15.38 -11.44 8.37
N ILE A 136 16.52 -11.59 7.68
CA ILE A 136 17.23 -12.86 7.49
C ILE A 136 18.61 -12.85 8.18
N GLN A 137 19.09 -11.69 8.59
CA GLN A 137 20.41 -11.51 9.28
C GLN A 137 20.32 -11.67 10.77
#